data_c35bf6365f0d7930294fd04c6b7cd6f9
#
_entry.id   c35bf6365f0d7930294fd04c6b7cd6f9
#
_cell.length_a   1.000
_cell.length_b   1.000
_cell.length_c   1.000
_cell.angle_alpha   90.00
_cell.angle_beta   90.00
_cell.angle_gamma   90.00
#
_symmetry.space_group_name_H-M   'P 1'
#
loop_
_entity.id
_entity.type
_entity.pdbx_description
1 polymer ?
#
loop_
_entity_poly.entity_id
_entity_poly.type
_entity_poly.pdbx_seq_one_letter_code
_entity_poly.pdbx_strand_id
1 'polypeptide(L)'
;IPTATTQLFESNSLLWFVTLYGIAGYVNLYGGNQKLQSKHYFSLYFMVLIITYTVSTTFLFLGTKKEEWSTHAIDFFEIERLPILLMAITLFMGFVTLKMNYHKWINMIASATFGVYLIHDSSYIRYYLWTNIFKINQYQDSTFLILYSILVVFILYVSCTMIDLIRKKLVEKPYMLFVNHYTYYFLKSFKIICEMFRKWIFG
;
A
#
# COMPACT_ATOMS: atom_id res chain seq x y z
N ILE A 1 2.80 13.16 -23.82
CA ILE A 1 4.07 12.44 -24.10
C ILE A 1 4.81 12.45 -22.78
N PRO A 2 5.04 11.30 -22.11
CA PRO A 2 5.83 11.25 -20.89
C PRO A 2 7.25 11.71 -21.25
N THR A 3 7.70 12.76 -20.60
CA THR A 3 9.07 13.26 -20.77
C THR A 3 10.03 12.26 -20.10
N ALA A 4 11.27 12.14 -20.63
CA ALA A 4 12.29 11.21 -20.13
C ALA A 4 12.59 11.36 -18.61
N THR A 5 12.20 12.47 -18.01
CA THR A 5 12.27 12.73 -16.56
C THR A 5 11.30 11.89 -15.74
N THR A 6 10.15 11.45 -16.29
CA THR A 6 9.20 10.60 -15.56
C THR A 6 9.70 9.16 -15.40
N GLN A 7 10.56 8.68 -16.30
CA GLN A 7 11.13 7.33 -16.19
C GLN A 7 12.23 7.21 -15.10
N LEU A 8 12.92 8.30 -14.79
CA LEU A 8 13.93 8.31 -13.72
C LEU A 8 13.29 8.24 -12.30
N PHE A 9 12.04 8.69 -12.15
CA PHE A 9 11.30 8.61 -10.90
C PHE A 9 10.76 7.20 -10.61
N GLU A 10 10.51 6.37 -11.60
CA GLU A 10 10.11 4.98 -11.40
C GLU A 10 11.21 4.13 -10.72
N SER A 11 12.48 4.49 -10.88
CA SER A 11 13.59 3.81 -10.20
C SER A 11 13.66 4.09 -8.70
N ASN A 12 13.18 5.25 -8.26
CA ASN A 12 13.18 5.64 -6.85
C ASN A 12 12.06 4.94 -6.06
N SER A 13 10.95 4.57 -6.70
CA SER A 13 9.85 3.89 -6.02
C SER A 13 10.25 2.53 -5.44
N LEU A 14 11.17 1.79 -6.08
CA LEU A 14 11.66 0.53 -5.54
C LEU A 14 12.45 0.73 -4.23
N LEU A 15 13.34 1.71 -4.17
CA LEU A 15 14.07 2.07 -2.95
C LEU A 15 13.13 2.53 -1.84
N TRP A 16 12.09 3.26 -2.21
CA TRP A 16 11.04 3.69 -1.28
C TRP A 16 10.29 2.50 -0.69
N PHE A 17 9.86 1.54 -1.50
CA PHE A 17 9.24 0.31 -1.00
C PHE A 17 10.16 -0.50 -0.09
N VAL A 18 11.44 -0.63 -0.43
CA VAL A 18 12.44 -1.29 0.42
C VAL A 18 12.57 -0.59 1.76
N THR A 19 12.58 0.75 1.76
CA THR A 19 12.63 1.56 2.99
C THR A 19 11.39 1.34 3.86
N LEU A 20 10.20 1.40 3.27
CA LEU A 20 8.94 1.13 3.99
C LEU A 20 8.89 -0.29 4.54
N TYR A 21 9.35 -1.27 3.77
CA TYR A 21 9.43 -2.66 4.21
C TYR A 21 10.41 -2.83 5.38
N GLY A 22 11.57 -2.16 5.33
CA GLY A 22 12.54 -2.13 6.41
C GLY A 22 11.97 -1.53 7.69
N ILE A 23 11.26 -0.40 7.59
CA ILE A 23 10.57 0.24 8.72
C ILE A 23 9.50 -0.68 9.30
N ALA A 24 8.67 -1.29 8.46
CA ALA A 24 7.63 -2.23 8.90
C ALA A 24 8.25 -3.46 9.59
N GLY A 25 9.34 -4.01 9.04
CA GLY A 25 10.09 -5.10 9.64
C GLY A 25 10.69 -4.73 11.00
N TYR A 26 11.29 -3.56 11.11
CA TYR A 26 11.82 -3.04 12.39
C TYR A 26 10.71 -2.89 13.44
N VAL A 27 9.58 -2.30 13.05
CA VAL A 27 8.41 -2.17 13.94
C VAL A 27 7.88 -3.53 14.39
N ASN A 28 7.85 -4.51 13.48
CA ASN A 28 7.38 -5.86 13.83
C ASN A 28 8.33 -6.57 14.82
N LEU A 29 9.65 -6.39 14.67
CA LEU A 29 10.64 -7.03 15.52
C LEU A 29 10.78 -6.36 16.88
N TYR A 30 10.74 -5.03 16.93
CA TYR A 30 11.08 -4.25 18.12
C TYR A 30 9.92 -3.42 18.69
N GLY A 31 8.81 -3.33 17.97
CA GLY A 31 7.63 -2.51 18.34
C GLY A 31 6.78 -3.07 19.48
N GLY A 32 7.08 -4.26 20.01
CA GLY A 32 6.25 -4.95 21.01
C GLY A 32 6.14 -4.24 22.37
N ASN A 33 6.98 -3.25 22.67
CA ASN A 33 6.99 -2.53 23.96
C ASN A 33 6.54 -1.08 23.81
N GLN A 34 5.45 -0.83 23.10
CA GLN A 34 4.98 0.51 22.81
C GLN A 34 4.27 1.14 23.99
N LYS A 35 4.82 2.26 24.48
CA LYS A 35 4.26 3.02 25.60
C LYS A 35 3.05 3.88 25.23
N LEU A 36 2.88 4.20 23.92
CA LEU A 36 1.81 5.05 23.44
C LEU A 36 0.55 4.26 23.09
N GLN A 37 -0.59 4.81 23.45
CA GLN A 37 -1.89 4.23 23.10
C GLN A 37 -2.26 4.61 21.64
N SER A 38 -3.08 3.81 20.98
CA SER A 38 -3.58 4.01 19.63
C SER A 38 -4.09 5.44 19.38
N LYS A 39 -4.82 6.03 20.33
CA LYS A 39 -5.34 7.39 20.23
C LYS A 39 -4.28 8.46 20.00
N HIS A 40 -3.09 8.31 20.60
CA HIS A 40 -1.99 9.27 20.44
C HIS A 40 -1.41 9.20 19.01
N TYR A 41 -1.30 8.00 18.44
CA TYR A 41 -0.85 7.83 17.07
C TYR A 41 -1.85 8.41 16.07
N PHE A 42 -3.14 8.20 16.26
CA PHE A 42 -4.17 8.85 15.43
C PHE A 42 -4.16 10.37 15.58
N SER A 43 -3.97 10.89 16.80
CA SER A 43 -3.82 12.34 17.02
C SER A 43 -2.61 12.91 16.28
N LEU A 44 -1.46 12.22 16.34
CA LEU A 44 -0.26 12.60 15.58
C LEU A 44 -0.51 12.57 14.06
N TYR A 45 -1.18 11.54 13.56
CA TYR A 45 -1.56 11.45 12.15
C TYR A 45 -2.38 12.67 11.72
N PHE A 46 -3.44 13.00 12.45
CA PHE A 46 -4.29 14.15 12.12
C PHE A 46 -3.54 15.48 12.27
N MET A 47 -2.63 15.60 13.25
CA MET A 47 -1.80 16.80 13.40
C MET A 47 -0.90 16.99 12.16
N VAL A 48 -0.18 15.95 11.74
CA VAL A 48 0.68 16.03 10.55
C VAL A 48 -0.15 16.33 9.30
N LEU A 49 -1.33 15.69 9.16
CA LEU A 49 -2.25 15.94 8.05
C LEU A 49 -2.69 17.42 7.98
N ILE A 50 -3.11 17.98 9.12
CA ILE A 50 -3.56 19.38 9.18
C ILE A 50 -2.39 20.33 8.87
N ILE A 51 -1.20 20.08 9.41
CA ILE A 51 -0.01 20.89 9.14
C ILE A 51 0.31 20.84 7.64
N THR A 52 0.37 19.64 7.05
CA THR A 52 0.68 19.47 5.64
C THR A 52 -0.36 20.16 4.75
N TYR A 53 -1.64 20.01 5.06
CA TYR A 53 -2.72 20.68 4.35
C TYR A 53 -2.63 22.21 4.45
N THR A 54 -2.36 22.74 5.65
CA THR A 54 -2.21 24.18 5.88
C THR A 54 -1.03 24.75 5.12
N VAL A 55 0.11 24.06 5.12
CA VAL A 55 1.30 24.46 4.36
C VAL A 55 0.98 24.49 2.86
N SER A 56 0.39 23.42 2.33
CA SER A 56 0.03 23.34 0.91
C SER A 56 -0.95 24.43 0.48
N THR A 57 -2.00 24.68 1.27
CA THR A 57 -2.96 25.76 0.99
C THR A 57 -2.34 27.16 1.06
N THR A 58 -1.35 27.35 1.96
CA THR A 58 -0.59 28.59 2.03
C THR A 58 0.22 28.81 0.76
N PHE A 59 0.89 27.77 0.24
CA PHE A 59 1.61 27.85 -1.03
C PHE A 59 0.66 28.11 -2.23
N LEU A 60 -0.52 27.51 -2.25
CA LEU A 60 -1.55 27.84 -3.26
C LEU A 60 -1.97 29.31 -3.18
N PHE A 61 -2.21 29.82 -1.98
CA PHE A 61 -2.59 31.22 -1.79
C PHE A 61 -1.46 32.19 -2.19
N LEU A 62 -0.20 31.88 -1.87
CA LEU A 62 0.95 32.66 -2.30
C LEU A 62 1.15 32.57 -3.82
N GLY A 63 0.81 31.44 -4.42
CA GLY A 63 0.82 31.21 -5.87
C GLY A 63 -0.10 32.15 -6.65
N THR A 64 -1.16 32.68 -6.03
CA THR A 64 -1.99 33.72 -6.68
C THR A 64 -1.22 35.01 -6.95
N LYS A 65 -0.12 35.24 -6.22
CA LYS A 65 0.74 36.42 -6.39
C LYS A 65 1.99 36.14 -7.25
N LYS A 66 2.50 34.90 -7.21
CA LYS A 66 3.65 34.44 -8.01
C LYS A 66 3.43 32.98 -8.38
N GLU A 67 3.32 32.69 -9.65
CA GLU A 67 3.00 31.37 -10.22
C GLU A 67 3.98 30.26 -9.77
N GLU A 68 5.25 30.60 -9.54
CA GLU A 68 6.28 29.67 -9.05
C GLU A 68 5.91 28.98 -7.73
N TRP A 69 5.16 29.64 -6.85
CA TRP A 69 4.79 29.09 -5.53
C TRP A 69 3.67 28.03 -5.64
N SER A 70 2.81 28.13 -6.64
CA SER A 70 1.71 27.19 -6.83
C SER A 70 2.20 25.79 -7.18
N THR A 71 3.34 25.69 -7.88
CA THR A 71 3.94 24.41 -8.28
C THR A 71 4.41 23.60 -7.06
N HIS A 72 4.86 24.29 -5.99
CA HIS A 72 5.32 23.65 -4.75
C HIS A 72 4.19 23.21 -3.81
N ALA A 73 2.96 23.59 -4.07
CA ALA A 73 1.83 23.24 -3.20
C ALA A 73 1.56 21.73 -3.17
N ILE A 74 1.82 21.03 -4.26
CA ILE A 74 1.59 19.59 -4.42
C ILE A 74 2.77 18.76 -3.91
N ASP A 75 3.98 19.33 -3.89
CA ASP A 75 5.21 18.62 -3.52
C ASP A 75 5.12 17.94 -2.15
N PHE A 76 4.40 18.55 -1.18
CA PHE A 76 4.24 18.00 0.17
C PHE A 76 3.37 16.73 0.23
N PHE A 77 2.56 16.48 -0.81
CA PHE A 77 1.70 15.31 -0.92
C PHE A 77 2.29 14.21 -1.82
N GLU A 78 3.49 14.41 -2.35
CA GLU A 78 4.17 13.35 -3.09
C GLU A 78 4.53 12.17 -2.16
N ILE A 79 4.42 10.95 -2.70
CA ILE A 79 4.56 9.69 -1.93
C ILE A 79 5.90 9.59 -1.22
N GLU A 80 6.98 10.13 -1.79
CA GLU A 80 8.35 10.02 -1.28
C GLU A 80 8.71 11.12 -0.28
N ARG A 81 7.79 11.99 0.08
CA ARG A 81 8.05 13.10 1.00
C ARG A 81 7.90 12.72 2.46
N LEU A 82 8.69 13.37 3.29
CA LEU A 82 8.71 13.15 4.74
C LEU A 82 7.33 13.27 5.42
N PRO A 83 6.46 14.24 5.10
CA PRO A 83 5.14 14.32 5.71
C PRO A 83 4.29 13.07 5.44
N ILE A 84 4.33 12.56 4.21
CA ILE A 84 3.58 11.34 3.83
C ILE A 84 4.14 10.11 4.55
N LEU A 85 5.46 9.99 4.68
CA LEU A 85 6.09 8.93 5.46
C LEU A 85 5.66 8.98 6.93
N LEU A 86 5.67 10.16 7.55
CA LEU A 86 5.23 10.33 8.94
C LEU A 86 3.75 9.98 9.11
N MET A 87 2.88 10.40 8.18
CA MET A 87 1.47 10.02 8.18
C MET A 87 1.31 8.50 8.04
N ALA A 88 2.03 7.87 7.13
CA ALA A 88 1.97 6.42 6.94
C ALA A 88 2.41 5.66 8.20
N ILE A 89 3.54 6.04 8.81
CA ILE A 89 4.04 5.41 10.03
C ILE A 89 3.07 5.62 11.20
N THR A 90 2.60 6.83 11.44
CA THR A 90 1.70 7.12 12.56
C THR A 90 0.35 6.43 12.41
N LEU A 91 -0.20 6.38 11.19
CA LEU A 91 -1.43 5.65 10.90
C LEU A 91 -1.24 4.14 11.12
N PHE A 92 -0.16 3.56 10.59
CA PHE A 92 0.18 2.16 10.77
C PHE A 92 0.31 1.80 12.24
N MET A 93 1.05 2.59 13.02
CA MET A 93 1.22 2.42 14.45
C MET A 93 -0.11 2.55 15.22
N GLY A 94 -0.98 3.46 14.79
CA GLY A 94 -2.32 3.61 15.34
C GLY A 94 -3.13 2.32 15.23
N PHE A 95 -3.09 1.66 14.07
CA PHE A 95 -3.79 0.38 13.86
C PHE A 95 -3.11 -0.79 14.56
N VAL A 96 -1.77 -0.88 14.56
CA VAL A 96 -1.02 -1.96 15.24
C VAL A 96 -1.28 -1.96 16.75
N THR A 97 -1.40 -0.76 17.35
CA THR A 97 -1.66 -0.63 18.79
C THR A 97 -3.15 -0.70 19.16
N LEU A 98 -4.02 -0.73 18.17
CA LEU A 98 -5.46 -0.80 18.36
C LEU A 98 -5.85 -2.21 18.85
N LYS A 99 -6.41 -2.29 20.05
CA LYS A 99 -6.92 -3.56 20.60
C LYS A 99 -8.26 -3.88 19.95
N MET A 100 -8.24 -4.77 18.96
CA MET A 100 -9.43 -5.24 18.26
C MET A 100 -9.59 -6.75 18.46
N ASN A 101 -10.83 -7.18 18.69
CA ASN A 101 -11.15 -8.61 18.68
C ASN A 101 -11.10 -9.15 17.24
N TYR A 102 -10.78 -10.43 17.11
CA TYR A 102 -10.79 -11.11 15.82
C TYR A 102 -12.18 -11.04 15.18
N HIS A 103 -12.24 -10.53 13.94
CA HIS A 103 -13.47 -10.48 13.17
C HIS A 103 -13.24 -11.10 11.78
N LYS A 104 -13.93 -12.21 11.52
CA LYS A 104 -13.74 -13.03 10.30
C LYS A 104 -13.87 -12.21 9.01
N TRP A 105 -14.87 -11.32 8.91
CA TRP A 105 -15.11 -10.51 7.74
C TRP A 105 -14.01 -9.47 7.50
N ILE A 106 -13.57 -8.80 8.56
CA ILE A 106 -12.49 -7.82 8.48
C ILE A 106 -11.21 -8.49 7.99
N ASN A 107 -10.85 -9.64 8.55
CA ASN A 107 -9.64 -10.36 8.13
C ASN A 107 -9.74 -10.90 6.71
N MET A 108 -10.93 -11.34 6.29
CA MET A 108 -11.16 -11.78 4.92
C MET A 108 -10.96 -10.63 3.91
N ILE A 109 -11.56 -9.47 4.16
CA ILE A 109 -11.41 -8.27 3.33
C ILE A 109 -9.97 -7.77 3.35
N ALA A 110 -9.35 -7.66 4.53
CA ALA A 110 -7.96 -7.25 4.68
C ALA A 110 -6.99 -8.15 3.92
N SER A 111 -7.25 -9.47 3.88
CA SER A 111 -6.43 -10.39 3.10
C SER A 111 -6.46 -10.11 1.60
N ALA A 112 -7.54 -9.54 1.07
CA ALA A 112 -7.71 -9.22 -0.35
C ALA A 112 -7.12 -7.84 -0.74
N THR A 113 -6.76 -6.98 0.22
CA THR A 113 -6.34 -5.60 -0.05
C THR A 113 -5.16 -5.50 -1.01
N PHE A 114 -4.16 -6.38 -0.87
CA PHE A 114 -3.04 -6.41 -1.80
C PHE A 114 -3.46 -6.80 -3.22
N GLY A 115 -4.37 -7.77 -3.36
CA GLY A 115 -4.94 -8.14 -4.66
C GLY A 115 -5.74 -6.99 -5.29
N VAL A 116 -6.52 -6.26 -4.48
CA VAL A 116 -7.22 -5.05 -4.92
C VAL A 116 -6.23 -4.03 -5.51
N TYR A 117 -5.13 -3.76 -4.79
CA TYR A 117 -4.09 -2.85 -5.26
C TYR A 117 -3.51 -3.30 -6.61
N LEU A 118 -3.11 -4.57 -6.73
CA LEU A 118 -2.52 -5.10 -7.97
C LEU A 118 -3.47 -5.05 -9.17
N ILE A 119 -4.77 -5.24 -8.94
CA ILE A 119 -5.77 -5.26 -10.01
C ILE A 119 -6.01 -3.84 -10.53
N HIS A 120 -6.36 -2.89 -9.66
CA HIS A 120 -6.79 -1.56 -10.12
C HIS A 120 -5.62 -0.65 -10.53
N ASP A 121 -4.42 -0.87 -9.99
CA ASP A 121 -3.23 -0.07 -10.30
C ASP A 121 -2.38 -0.66 -11.44
N SER A 122 -2.76 -1.80 -12.00
CA SER A 122 -2.13 -2.35 -13.20
C SER A 122 -2.21 -1.35 -14.35
N SER A 123 -1.08 -1.09 -15.01
CA SER A 123 -0.95 -0.09 -16.09
C SER A 123 -1.99 -0.28 -17.19
N TYR A 124 -2.35 -1.53 -17.53
CA TYR A 124 -3.34 -1.85 -18.56
C TYR A 124 -4.78 -1.56 -18.12
N ILE A 125 -5.09 -1.85 -16.83
CA ILE A 125 -6.46 -1.75 -16.31
C ILE A 125 -6.73 -0.32 -15.84
N ARG A 126 -5.76 0.35 -15.23
CA ARG A 126 -5.88 1.70 -14.67
C ARG A 126 -6.43 2.70 -15.69
N TYR A 127 -5.80 2.81 -16.86
CA TYR A 127 -6.26 3.74 -17.89
C TYR A 127 -7.70 3.43 -18.32
N TYR A 128 -8.01 2.16 -18.59
CA TYR A 128 -9.34 1.74 -19.02
C TYR A 128 -10.42 2.00 -17.97
N LEU A 129 -10.14 1.74 -16.70
CA LEU A 129 -11.05 2.00 -15.58
C LEU A 129 -11.43 3.49 -15.50
N TRP A 130 -10.41 4.35 -15.47
CA TRP A 130 -10.64 5.77 -15.21
C TRP A 130 -11.21 6.54 -16.40
N THR A 131 -10.84 6.16 -17.65
CA THR A 131 -11.28 6.87 -18.85
C THR A 131 -12.56 6.28 -19.44
N ASN A 132 -12.69 4.96 -19.50
CA ASN A 132 -13.78 4.32 -20.23
C ASN A 132 -14.94 3.89 -19.33
N ILE A 133 -14.64 3.31 -18.16
CA ILE A 133 -15.69 2.82 -17.24
C ILE A 133 -16.22 3.97 -16.39
N PHE A 134 -15.37 4.63 -15.64
CA PHE A 134 -15.79 5.65 -14.69
C PHE A 134 -15.84 7.07 -15.29
N LYS A 135 -15.21 7.32 -16.44
CA LYS A 135 -15.26 8.60 -17.18
C LYS A 135 -15.08 9.83 -16.28
N ILE A 136 -14.08 9.77 -15.38
CA ILE A 136 -13.90 10.80 -14.32
C ILE A 136 -13.79 12.21 -14.91
N ASN A 137 -13.18 12.33 -16.10
CA ASN A 137 -13.02 13.62 -16.78
C ASN A 137 -14.36 14.36 -17.02
N GLN A 138 -15.50 13.64 -17.11
CA GLN A 138 -16.81 14.25 -17.31
C GLN A 138 -17.40 14.87 -16.05
N TYR A 139 -16.88 14.49 -14.87
CA TYR A 139 -17.38 14.91 -13.57
C TYR A 139 -16.47 15.89 -12.84
N GLN A 140 -15.33 16.29 -13.42
CA GLN A 140 -14.34 17.14 -12.75
C GLN A 140 -14.92 18.48 -12.30
N ASP A 141 -15.80 19.08 -13.11
CA ASP A 141 -16.45 20.37 -12.82
C ASP A 141 -17.82 20.22 -12.15
N SER A 142 -18.22 18.99 -11.79
CA SER A 142 -19.52 18.71 -11.21
C SER A 142 -19.52 18.94 -9.71
N THR A 143 -20.58 19.57 -9.18
CA THR A 143 -20.85 19.70 -7.75
C THR A 143 -20.94 18.32 -7.05
N PHE A 144 -21.29 17.28 -7.79
CA PHE A 144 -21.41 15.90 -7.28
C PHE A 144 -20.08 15.09 -7.33
N LEU A 145 -18.95 15.73 -7.69
CA LEU A 145 -17.67 15.05 -7.83
C LEU A 145 -17.30 14.21 -6.60
N ILE A 146 -17.46 14.76 -5.39
CA ILE A 146 -17.10 14.08 -4.14
C ILE A 146 -17.94 12.82 -3.94
N LEU A 147 -19.27 12.94 -4.10
CA LEU A 147 -20.19 11.81 -3.94
C LEU A 147 -19.92 10.72 -4.98
N TYR A 148 -19.72 11.14 -6.23
CA TYR A 148 -19.37 10.24 -7.33
C TYR A 148 -18.05 9.50 -7.06
N SER A 149 -17.02 10.22 -6.61
CA SER A 149 -15.71 9.61 -6.29
C SER A 149 -15.81 8.57 -5.18
N ILE A 150 -16.56 8.85 -4.11
CA ILE A 150 -16.80 7.88 -3.02
C ILE A 150 -17.47 6.62 -3.56
N LEU A 151 -18.49 6.78 -4.40
CA LEU A 151 -19.24 5.67 -5.00
C LEU A 151 -18.33 4.82 -5.91
N VAL A 152 -17.52 5.48 -6.75
CA VAL A 152 -16.56 4.81 -7.65
C VAL A 152 -15.55 4.00 -6.85
N VAL A 153 -14.94 4.59 -5.81
CA VAL A 153 -13.98 3.91 -4.94
C VAL A 153 -14.62 2.70 -4.26
N PHE A 154 -15.84 2.84 -3.78
CA PHE A 154 -16.57 1.73 -3.13
C PHE A 154 -16.84 0.58 -4.12
N ILE A 155 -17.38 0.88 -5.31
CA ILE A 155 -17.66 -0.14 -6.34
C ILE A 155 -16.37 -0.83 -6.76
N LEU A 156 -15.31 -0.07 -7.02
CA LEU A 156 -14.02 -0.60 -7.42
C LEU A 156 -13.43 -1.52 -6.35
N TYR A 157 -13.45 -1.08 -5.10
CA TYR A 157 -12.93 -1.87 -3.99
C TYR A 157 -13.68 -3.19 -3.81
N VAL A 158 -15.01 -3.16 -3.84
CA VAL A 158 -15.84 -4.37 -3.72
C VAL A 158 -15.60 -5.32 -4.89
N SER A 159 -15.59 -4.81 -6.13
CA SER A 159 -15.37 -5.62 -7.33
C SER A 159 -13.99 -6.29 -7.33
N CYS A 160 -12.93 -5.54 -7.05
CA CYS A 160 -11.58 -6.08 -6.97
C CYS A 160 -11.43 -7.09 -5.81
N THR A 161 -12.06 -6.83 -4.65
CA THR A 161 -12.08 -7.77 -3.52
C THR A 161 -12.74 -9.10 -3.94
N MET A 162 -13.87 -9.06 -4.62
CA MET A 162 -14.54 -10.26 -5.10
C MET A 162 -13.66 -11.05 -6.07
N ILE A 163 -13.03 -10.38 -7.03
CA ILE A 163 -12.10 -11.00 -8.00
C ILE A 163 -10.93 -11.66 -7.25
N ASP A 164 -10.32 -10.99 -6.29
CA ASP A 164 -9.19 -11.55 -5.54
C ASP A 164 -9.59 -12.74 -4.66
N LEU A 165 -10.76 -12.71 -4.03
CA LEU A 165 -11.27 -13.84 -3.25
C LEU A 165 -11.56 -15.06 -4.14
N ILE A 166 -12.09 -14.85 -5.34
CA ILE A 166 -12.29 -15.92 -6.34
C ILE A 166 -10.93 -16.48 -6.77
N ARG A 167 -9.97 -15.62 -7.10
CA ARG A 167 -8.59 -16.01 -7.45
C ARG A 167 -7.96 -16.86 -6.35
N LYS A 168 -8.07 -16.44 -5.10
CA LYS A 168 -7.54 -17.19 -3.94
C LYS A 168 -8.14 -18.59 -3.85
N LYS A 169 -9.45 -18.70 -4.05
CA LYS A 169 -10.15 -19.99 -3.96
C LYS A 169 -9.80 -20.92 -5.12
N LEU A 170 -9.76 -20.39 -6.36
CA LEU A 170 -9.62 -21.19 -7.57
C LEU A 170 -8.17 -21.45 -7.97
N VAL A 171 -7.26 -20.51 -7.68
CA VAL A 171 -5.87 -20.58 -8.15
C VAL A 171 -4.91 -20.79 -6.97
N GLU A 172 -4.96 -19.93 -5.96
CA GLU A 172 -3.96 -19.91 -4.89
C GLU A 172 -4.02 -21.18 -4.03
N LYS A 173 -5.23 -21.62 -3.64
CA LYS A 173 -5.36 -22.83 -2.81
C LYS A 173 -4.82 -24.09 -3.50
N PRO A 174 -5.23 -24.44 -4.73
CA PRO A 174 -4.69 -25.62 -5.40
C PRO A 174 -3.20 -25.49 -5.70
N TYR A 175 -2.73 -24.27 -6.08
CA TYR A 175 -1.31 -24.01 -6.28
C TYR A 175 -0.50 -24.23 -4.99
N MET A 176 -0.95 -23.74 -3.84
CA MET A 176 -0.28 -23.93 -2.56
C MET A 176 -0.26 -25.41 -2.14
N LEU A 177 -1.31 -26.18 -2.41
CA LEU A 177 -1.31 -27.63 -2.18
C LEU A 177 -0.22 -28.32 -3.02
N PHE A 178 -0.13 -27.95 -4.28
CA PHE A 178 0.91 -28.46 -5.19
C PHE A 178 2.30 -28.09 -4.71
N VAL A 179 2.56 -26.80 -4.42
CA VAL A 179 3.87 -26.32 -3.92
C VAL A 179 4.26 -27.00 -2.62
N ASN A 180 3.35 -27.11 -1.65
CA ASN A 180 3.65 -27.75 -0.37
C ASN A 180 4.00 -29.24 -0.54
N HIS A 181 3.34 -29.93 -1.45
CA HIS A 181 3.64 -31.32 -1.76
C HIS A 181 5.08 -31.47 -2.29
N TYR A 182 5.46 -30.67 -3.30
CA TYR A 182 6.83 -30.73 -3.88
C TYR A 182 7.90 -30.21 -2.92
N THR A 183 7.61 -29.15 -2.16
CA THR A 183 8.54 -28.61 -1.16
C THR A 183 8.85 -29.63 -0.08
N TYR A 184 7.87 -30.41 0.35
CA TYR A 184 8.10 -31.48 1.32
C TYR A 184 9.11 -32.51 0.81
N TYR A 185 8.97 -32.99 -0.43
CA TYR A 185 9.91 -33.95 -1.03
C TYR A 185 11.30 -33.33 -1.24
N PHE A 186 11.35 -32.09 -1.72
CA PHE A 186 12.60 -31.36 -1.91
C PHE A 186 13.38 -31.21 -0.58
N LEU A 187 12.73 -30.75 0.47
CA LEU A 187 13.35 -30.59 1.79
C LEU A 187 13.80 -31.91 2.39
N LYS A 188 13.03 -32.98 2.19
CA LYS A 188 13.42 -34.34 2.62
C LYS A 188 14.68 -34.82 1.92
N SER A 189 14.74 -34.67 0.59
CA SER A 189 15.92 -35.02 -0.19
C SER A 189 17.14 -34.17 0.17
N PHE A 190 16.94 -32.86 0.34
CA PHE A 190 18.01 -31.95 0.75
C PHE A 190 18.58 -32.29 2.13
N LYS A 191 17.72 -32.65 3.08
CA LYS A 191 18.17 -33.11 4.40
C LYS A 191 19.03 -34.36 4.33
N ILE A 192 18.66 -35.34 3.50
CA ILE A 192 19.47 -36.58 3.27
C ILE A 192 20.82 -36.22 2.68
N ILE A 193 20.87 -35.33 1.68
CA ILE A 193 22.12 -34.88 1.07
C ILE A 193 23.02 -34.18 2.11
N CYS A 194 22.46 -33.28 2.93
CA CYS A 194 23.21 -32.61 3.99
C CYS A 194 23.75 -33.59 5.04
N GLU A 195 22.98 -34.61 5.41
CA GLU A 195 23.45 -35.66 6.35
C GLU A 195 24.57 -36.52 5.75
N MET A 196 24.49 -36.85 4.46
CA MET A 196 25.59 -37.56 3.76
C MET A 196 26.84 -36.69 3.70
N PHE A 197 26.72 -35.41 3.36
CA PHE A 197 27.84 -34.46 3.35
C PHE A 197 28.50 -34.34 4.73
N ARG A 198 27.68 -34.21 5.77
CA ARG A 198 28.19 -34.13 7.14
C ARG A 198 28.96 -35.41 7.55
N LYS A 199 28.43 -36.59 7.21
CA LYS A 199 29.13 -37.86 7.46
C LYS A 199 30.44 -37.99 6.66
N TRP A 200 30.48 -37.44 5.46
CA TRP A 200 31.68 -37.46 4.62
C TRP A 200 32.79 -36.53 5.12
N ILE A 201 32.43 -35.39 5.73
CA ILE A 201 33.39 -34.39 6.24
C ILE A 201 33.87 -34.72 7.66
N PHE A 202 33.02 -35.28 8.49
CA PHE A 202 33.27 -35.46 9.93
C PHE A 202 33.28 -36.94 10.38
N GLY A 203 33.03 -37.87 9.52
CA GLY A 203 33.16 -39.32 9.77
C GLY A 203 34.42 -39.84 9.23
#